data_5fe87f1031079ba61d237123351720b1
#
_entry.id   5fe87f1031079ba61d237123351720b1
#
_cell.length_a   1.000
_cell.length_b   1.000
_cell.length_c   1.000
_cell.angle_alpha   90.00
_cell.angle_beta   90.00
_cell.angle_gamma   90.00
#
_symmetry.space_group_name_H-M   'P 1'
#
loop_
_entity.id
_entity.type
_entity.pdbx_description
1 polymer ?
#
loop_
_entity_poly.entity_id
_entity_poly.type
_entity_poly.pdbx_seq_one_letter_code
_entity_poly.pdbx_strand_id
1 'polypeptide(L)'
;MKTFSAKPAEVTKKWVLIDAKGLVVGRLASLVAMRLRGKHLPTYTPHVDCGDHVVIINAAHVVLTGRKRDNKVYYNHTGFIGGIKERTAKSILEGRFPERVVEKAIERMIPRGPLGRVQLGNLRVYPGAEHPHEAQQPQPLDIASMNRKNMRAA
;
A
#
# COMPACT_ATOMS: atom_id res chain seq x y z
N MET A 1 -13.72 1.11 -34.51
CA MET A 1 -13.07 0.18 -33.54
C MET A 1 -13.75 0.35 -32.19
N LYS A 2 -14.16 -0.75 -31.54
CA LYS A 2 -14.68 -0.71 -30.17
C LYS A 2 -13.55 -1.07 -29.23
N THR A 3 -13.23 -0.20 -28.27
CA THR A 3 -12.26 -0.50 -27.20
C THR A 3 -12.91 -1.36 -26.13
N PHE A 4 -12.13 -2.24 -25.49
CA PHE A 4 -12.60 -3.06 -24.39
C PHE A 4 -12.92 -2.17 -23.17
N SER A 5 -14.06 -2.43 -22.52
CA SER A 5 -14.42 -1.83 -21.24
C SER A 5 -14.90 -2.94 -20.32
N ALA A 6 -14.23 -3.10 -19.17
CA ALA A 6 -14.59 -4.11 -18.19
C ALA A 6 -15.96 -3.81 -17.56
N LYS A 7 -16.75 -4.85 -17.33
CA LYS A 7 -17.98 -4.74 -16.54
C LYS A 7 -17.70 -5.14 -15.10
N PRO A 8 -18.23 -4.43 -14.09
CA PRO A 8 -17.98 -4.74 -12.68
C PRO A 8 -18.27 -6.19 -12.29
N ALA A 9 -19.29 -6.81 -12.90
CA ALA A 9 -19.68 -8.19 -12.63
C ALA A 9 -18.70 -9.25 -13.19
N GLU A 10 -17.88 -8.88 -14.18
CA GLU A 10 -16.94 -9.79 -14.84
C GLU A 10 -15.53 -9.72 -14.23
N VAL A 11 -15.29 -8.76 -13.32
CA VAL A 11 -13.98 -8.57 -12.69
C VAL A 11 -13.75 -9.62 -11.61
N THR A 12 -12.75 -10.47 -11.82
CA THR A 12 -12.26 -11.44 -10.82
C THR A 12 -11.04 -10.88 -10.11
N LYS A 13 -11.15 -10.63 -8.80
CA LYS A 13 -10.06 -10.12 -7.98
C LYS A 13 -9.26 -11.25 -7.37
N LYS A 14 -7.93 -11.14 -7.43
CA LYS A 14 -7.00 -12.06 -6.78
C LYS A 14 -6.55 -11.52 -5.43
N TRP A 15 -6.14 -12.42 -4.55
CA TRP A 15 -5.51 -12.07 -3.29
C TRP A 15 -4.00 -12.21 -3.41
N VAL A 16 -3.28 -11.15 -3.02
CA VAL A 16 -1.81 -11.09 -3.13
C VAL A 16 -1.23 -10.79 -1.77
N LEU A 17 -0.24 -11.60 -1.35
CA LEU A 17 0.52 -11.43 -0.12
C LEU A 17 1.89 -10.84 -0.43
N ILE A 18 2.28 -9.80 0.30
CA ILE A 18 3.57 -9.12 0.14
C ILE A 18 4.26 -9.05 1.51
N ASP A 19 5.49 -9.55 1.60
CA ASP A 19 6.34 -9.32 2.75
C ASP A 19 7.07 -7.98 2.59
N ALA A 20 6.85 -7.07 3.53
CA ALA A 20 7.44 -5.72 3.49
C ALA A 20 8.81 -5.64 4.18
N LYS A 21 9.30 -6.73 4.78
CA LYS A 21 10.58 -6.74 5.50
C LYS A 21 11.74 -6.32 4.60
N GLY A 22 12.45 -5.26 4.99
CA GLY A 22 13.61 -4.75 4.24
C GLY A 22 13.28 -4.03 2.91
N LEU A 23 11.99 -3.92 2.55
CA LEU A 23 11.59 -3.22 1.34
C LEU A 23 11.56 -1.70 1.54
N VAL A 24 11.96 -0.96 0.49
CA VAL A 24 11.89 0.49 0.47
C VAL A 24 10.44 0.94 0.32
N VAL A 25 9.91 1.69 1.31
CA VAL A 25 8.50 2.11 1.40
C VAL A 25 7.96 2.70 0.09
N GLY A 26 8.69 3.63 -0.55
CA GLY A 26 8.21 4.30 -1.76
C GLY A 26 8.06 3.35 -2.96
N ARG A 27 8.96 2.37 -3.09
CA ARG A 27 8.91 1.37 -4.17
C ARG A 27 7.82 0.34 -3.93
N LEU A 28 7.71 -0.14 -2.68
CA LEU A 28 6.59 -0.97 -2.26
C LEU A 28 5.25 -0.28 -2.56
N ALA A 29 5.08 0.97 -2.13
CA ALA A 29 3.85 1.72 -2.30
C ALA A 29 3.45 1.92 -3.78
N SER A 30 4.43 2.19 -4.67
CA SER A 30 4.15 2.36 -6.10
C SER A 30 3.65 1.07 -6.77
N LEU A 31 4.26 -0.08 -6.44
CA LEU A 31 3.84 -1.38 -6.96
C LEU A 31 2.47 -1.79 -6.41
N VAL A 32 2.24 -1.58 -5.12
CA VAL A 32 0.95 -1.86 -4.49
C VAL A 32 -0.16 -0.98 -5.07
N ALA A 33 0.09 0.32 -5.25
CA ALA A 33 -0.88 1.23 -5.85
C ALA A 33 -1.24 0.82 -7.30
N MET A 34 -0.25 0.35 -8.08
CA MET A 34 -0.47 -0.18 -9.42
C MET A 34 -1.35 -1.44 -9.38
N ARG A 35 -1.13 -2.34 -8.41
CA ARG A 35 -1.94 -3.57 -8.22
C ARG A 35 -3.36 -3.25 -7.77
N LEU A 36 -3.54 -2.37 -6.79
CA LEU A 36 -4.85 -1.95 -6.28
C LEU A 36 -5.71 -1.26 -7.37
N ARG A 37 -5.08 -0.56 -8.30
CA ARG A 37 -5.78 0.03 -9.46
C ARG A 37 -6.02 -0.96 -10.59
N GLY A 38 -5.36 -2.11 -10.61
CA GLY A 38 -5.46 -3.09 -11.70
C GLY A 38 -4.65 -2.75 -12.94
N LYS A 39 -3.71 -1.79 -12.88
CA LYS A 39 -2.89 -1.37 -14.04
C LYS A 39 -1.94 -2.43 -14.58
N HIS A 40 -1.76 -3.53 -13.87
CA HIS A 40 -0.97 -4.69 -14.31
C HIS A 40 -1.77 -5.63 -15.22
N LEU A 41 -3.09 -5.45 -15.29
CA LEU A 41 -3.98 -6.28 -16.12
C LEU A 41 -4.20 -5.66 -17.50
N PRO A 42 -4.24 -6.44 -18.57
CA PRO A 42 -4.56 -5.94 -19.91
C PRO A 42 -6.01 -5.45 -20.02
N THR A 43 -6.89 -5.91 -19.14
CA THR A 43 -8.31 -5.54 -19.07
C THR A 43 -8.57 -4.29 -18.23
N TYR A 44 -7.53 -3.55 -17.86
CA TYR A 44 -7.65 -2.35 -17.05
C TYR A 44 -8.62 -1.32 -17.65
N THR A 45 -9.61 -0.91 -16.86
CA THR A 45 -10.56 0.14 -17.21
C THR A 45 -10.55 1.22 -16.13
N PRO A 46 -10.32 2.51 -16.47
CA PRO A 46 -10.08 3.57 -15.49
C PRO A 46 -11.23 3.84 -14.51
N HIS A 47 -12.48 3.61 -14.92
CA HIS A 47 -13.67 3.88 -14.11
C HIS A 47 -14.22 2.67 -13.34
N VAL A 48 -13.58 1.50 -13.51
CA VAL A 48 -13.97 0.25 -12.84
C VAL A 48 -12.85 -0.18 -11.86
N ASP A 49 -13.24 -0.74 -10.74
CA ASP A 49 -12.28 -1.32 -9.77
C ASP A 49 -11.84 -2.72 -10.23
N CYS A 50 -10.80 -2.75 -11.07
CA CYS A 50 -10.21 -3.96 -11.64
C CYS A 50 -9.03 -4.52 -10.81
N GLY A 51 -8.71 -3.90 -9.67
CA GLY A 51 -7.53 -4.23 -8.88
C GLY A 51 -7.68 -5.47 -8.02
N ASP A 52 -6.55 -5.98 -7.55
CA ASP A 52 -6.45 -7.12 -6.65
C ASP A 52 -6.64 -6.70 -5.17
N HIS A 53 -6.97 -7.68 -4.32
CA HIS A 53 -6.83 -7.52 -2.87
C HIS A 53 -5.36 -7.71 -2.48
N VAL A 54 -4.82 -6.77 -1.71
CA VAL A 54 -3.41 -6.81 -1.30
C VAL A 54 -3.31 -6.90 0.21
N VAL A 55 -2.59 -7.91 0.69
CA VAL A 55 -2.23 -8.11 2.09
C VAL A 55 -0.74 -7.86 2.23
N ILE A 56 -0.36 -6.94 3.13
CA ILE A 56 1.04 -6.62 3.42
C ILE A 56 1.33 -7.04 4.86
N ILE A 57 2.37 -7.83 5.04
CA ILE A 57 2.88 -8.26 6.35
C ILE A 57 4.23 -7.61 6.65
N ASN A 58 4.66 -7.66 7.92
CA ASN A 58 5.92 -7.10 8.39
C ASN A 58 6.08 -5.58 8.12
N ALA A 59 4.99 -4.82 8.14
CA ALA A 59 5.02 -3.39 7.86
C ALA A 59 5.87 -2.57 8.85
N ALA A 60 6.15 -3.09 10.04
CA ALA A 60 7.05 -2.45 11.01
C ALA A 60 8.52 -2.45 10.55
N HIS A 61 8.91 -3.40 9.69
CA HIS A 61 10.28 -3.62 9.24
C HIS A 61 10.60 -3.03 7.86
N VAL A 62 9.82 -2.07 7.40
CA VAL A 62 10.06 -1.35 6.15
C VAL A 62 11.24 -0.38 6.27
N VAL A 63 11.91 -0.13 5.15
CA VAL A 63 13.08 0.75 5.09
C VAL A 63 12.72 2.11 4.49
N LEU A 64 13.13 3.18 5.18
CA LEU A 64 13.12 4.55 4.70
C LEU A 64 14.54 4.94 4.32
N THR A 65 14.75 5.32 3.06
CA THR A 65 16.09 5.65 2.54
C THR A 65 16.57 7.02 3.01
N GLY A 66 17.87 7.16 3.24
CA GLY A 66 18.51 8.40 3.70
C GLY A 66 18.03 8.79 5.10
N ARG A 67 17.97 10.07 5.41
CA ARG A 67 17.54 10.60 6.71
C ARG A 67 16.02 10.72 6.86
N LYS A 68 15.22 10.01 6.02
CA LYS A 68 13.75 10.13 6.06
C LYS A 68 13.13 9.58 7.33
N ARG A 69 13.80 8.63 7.99
CA ARG A 69 13.30 8.06 9.25
C ARG A 69 13.14 9.18 10.30
N ASP A 70 14.08 10.08 10.40
CA ASP A 70 14.08 11.16 11.39
C ASP A 70 13.40 12.44 10.86
N ASN A 71 13.65 12.80 9.60
CA ASN A 71 13.24 14.10 9.06
C ASN A 71 11.84 14.11 8.44
N LYS A 72 11.25 12.93 8.12
CA LYS A 72 9.91 12.89 7.53
C LYS A 72 8.85 13.11 8.60
N VAL A 73 8.10 14.20 8.46
CA VAL A 73 7.00 14.55 9.37
C VAL A 73 5.66 14.28 8.72
N TYR A 74 4.74 13.72 9.50
CA TYR A 74 3.34 13.54 9.17
C TYR A 74 2.50 14.52 9.98
N TYR A 75 1.73 15.33 9.27
CA TYR A 75 0.84 16.34 9.86
C TYR A 75 -0.58 15.80 9.94
N ASN A 76 -1.25 16.08 11.05
CA ASN A 76 -2.67 15.82 11.24
C ASN A 76 -3.34 17.03 11.93
N HIS A 77 -4.44 17.52 11.36
CA HIS A 77 -5.23 18.60 11.93
C HIS A 77 -6.36 18.04 12.78
N THR A 78 -6.54 18.57 14.00
CA THR A 78 -7.57 18.10 14.94
C THR A 78 -8.95 18.72 14.71
N GLY A 79 -9.07 19.71 13.83
CA GLY A 79 -10.29 20.48 13.60
C GLY A 79 -10.39 21.79 14.42
N PHE A 80 -9.52 21.98 15.40
CA PHE A 80 -9.49 23.19 16.24
C PHE A 80 -8.43 24.18 15.77
N ILE A 81 -8.60 25.46 16.10
CA ILE A 81 -7.61 26.52 15.82
C ILE A 81 -6.28 26.14 16.46
N GLY A 82 -5.17 26.20 15.68
CA GLY A 82 -3.84 25.79 16.14
C GLY A 82 -3.65 24.28 16.30
N GLY A 83 -4.61 23.45 15.90
CA GLY A 83 -4.66 22.01 16.11
C GLY A 83 -3.82 21.16 15.14
N ILE A 84 -2.72 21.68 14.61
CA ILE A 84 -1.80 20.88 13.78
C ILE A 84 -0.89 20.05 14.68
N LYS A 85 -0.98 18.71 14.55
CA LYS A 85 -0.10 17.78 15.26
C LYS A 85 0.90 17.17 14.30
N GLU A 86 2.14 17.05 14.76
CA GLU A 86 3.27 16.54 14.02
C GLU A 86 3.76 15.23 14.62
N ARG A 87 4.12 14.27 13.77
CA ARG A 87 4.79 13.02 14.16
C ARG A 87 5.85 12.67 13.14
N THR A 88 7.06 12.33 13.61
CA THR A 88 8.13 11.84 12.72
C THR A 88 7.85 10.40 12.30
N ALA A 89 8.42 9.98 11.17
CA ALA A 89 8.29 8.61 10.68
C ALA A 89 8.85 7.60 11.71
N LYS A 90 9.95 7.96 12.39
CA LYS A 90 10.55 7.17 13.48
C LYS A 90 9.53 6.95 14.62
N SER A 91 8.92 8.03 15.10
CA SER A 91 7.93 7.95 16.19
C SER A 91 6.70 7.10 15.84
N ILE A 92 6.33 7.01 14.55
CA ILE A 92 5.22 6.16 14.11
C ILE A 92 5.66 4.70 14.03
N LEU A 93 6.85 4.41 13.44
CA LEU A 93 7.38 3.05 13.30
C LEU A 93 7.68 2.38 14.64
N GLU A 94 8.12 3.16 15.63
CA GLU A 94 8.39 2.70 17.01
C GLU A 94 7.14 2.75 17.91
N GLY A 95 6.04 3.28 17.41
CA GLY A 95 4.78 3.46 18.14
C GLY A 95 3.84 2.27 18.01
N ARG A 96 2.60 2.46 18.52
CA ARG A 96 1.54 1.45 18.54
C ARG A 96 1.07 0.98 17.15
N PHE A 97 1.17 1.84 16.13
CA PHE A 97 0.60 1.59 14.78
C PHE A 97 1.64 1.86 13.69
N PRO A 98 2.69 1.03 13.55
CA PRO A 98 3.75 1.22 12.56
C PRO A 98 3.26 1.06 11.11
N GLU A 99 2.21 0.27 10.87
CA GLU A 99 1.58 0.05 9.57
C GLU A 99 1.14 1.34 8.89
N ARG A 100 0.83 2.39 9.66
CA ARG A 100 0.38 3.70 9.13
C ARG A 100 1.37 4.36 8.19
N VAL A 101 2.67 4.07 8.32
CA VAL A 101 3.69 4.61 7.41
C VAL A 101 3.50 4.06 6.00
N VAL A 102 3.24 2.76 5.89
CA VAL A 102 2.98 2.07 4.61
C VAL A 102 1.61 2.47 4.06
N GLU A 103 0.57 2.45 4.89
CA GLU A 103 -0.78 2.87 4.49
C GLU A 103 -0.79 4.28 3.91
N LYS A 104 -0.19 5.26 4.60
CA LYS A 104 -0.11 6.64 4.13
C LYS A 104 0.70 6.81 2.85
N ALA A 105 1.73 6.00 2.64
CA ALA A 105 2.50 6.01 1.42
C ALA A 105 1.65 5.53 0.22
N ILE A 106 0.87 4.45 0.41
CA ILE A 106 -0.01 3.89 -0.63
C ILE A 106 -1.20 4.82 -0.87
N GLU A 107 -1.88 5.29 0.17
CA GLU A 107 -3.01 6.21 0.09
C GLU A 107 -2.70 7.44 -0.78
N ARG A 108 -1.50 8.01 -0.61
CA ARG A 108 -1.08 9.20 -1.37
C ARG A 108 -0.70 8.90 -2.83
N MET A 109 -0.56 7.64 -3.21
CA MET A 109 -0.29 7.20 -4.59
C MET A 109 -1.54 6.76 -5.33
N ILE A 110 -2.67 6.63 -4.65
CA ILE A 110 -3.97 6.32 -5.26
C ILE A 110 -4.73 7.63 -5.52
N PRO A 111 -5.44 7.76 -6.66
CA PRO A 111 -6.25 8.93 -6.95
C PRO A 111 -7.29 9.19 -5.86
N ARG A 112 -7.48 10.46 -5.53
CA ARG A 112 -8.53 10.89 -4.60
C ARG A 112 -9.89 10.82 -5.30
N GLY A 113 -10.90 10.32 -4.59
CA GLY A 113 -12.25 10.22 -5.12
C GLY A 113 -12.98 8.97 -4.63
N PRO A 114 -14.24 8.75 -5.03
CA PRO A 114 -15.03 7.60 -4.61
C PRO A 114 -14.39 6.27 -5.01
N LEU A 115 -13.94 6.13 -6.26
CA LEU A 115 -13.28 4.92 -6.75
C LEU A 115 -11.96 4.63 -5.98
N GLY A 116 -11.14 5.64 -5.72
CA GLY A 116 -9.92 5.47 -4.95
C GLY A 116 -10.16 4.99 -3.52
N ARG A 117 -11.26 5.39 -2.88
CA ARG A 117 -11.66 4.89 -1.55
C ARG A 117 -12.03 3.41 -1.59
N VAL A 118 -12.74 2.98 -2.64
CA VAL A 118 -13.08 1.56 -2.85
C VAL A 118 -11.79 0.74 -3.07
N GLN A 119 -10.88 1.23 -3.89
CA GLN A 119 -9.59 0.58 -4.16
C GLN A 119 -8.73 0.46 -2.88
N LEU A 120 -8.69 1.50 -2.05
CA LEU A 120 -8.03 1.47 -0.73
C LEU A 120 -8.68 0.46 0.22
N GLY A 121 -9.98 0.23 0.11
CA GLY A 121 -10.69 -0.81 0.86
C GLY A 121 -10.20 -2.24 0.58
N ASN A 122 -9.49 -2.46 -0.54
CA ASN A 122 -8.89 -3.75 -0.90
C ASN A 122 -7.48 -3.94 -0.29
N LEU A 123 -6.94 -2.95 0.41
CA LEU A 123 -5.65 -3.01 1.09
C LEU A 123 -5.80 -3.47 2.54
N ARG A 124 -4.94 -4.39 2.96
CA ARG A 124 -4.78 -4.82 4.36
C ARG A 124 -3.29 -4.76 4.71
N VAL A 125 -2.96 -4.08 5.80
CA VAL A 125 -1.56 -3.92 6.25
C VAL A 125 -1.43 -4.39 7.69
N TYR A 126 -0.47 -5.27 7.94
CA TYR A 126 -0.19 -5.84 9.26
C TYR A 126 1.25 -5.53 9.69
N PRO A 127 1.44 -5.13 10.94
CA PRO A 127 2.77 -4.81 11.48
C PRO A 127 3.67 -6.04 11.59
N GLY A 128 3.10 -7.19 11.94
CA GLY A 128 3.78 -8.47 12.11
C GLY A 128 3.68 -9.40 10.92
N ALA A 129 4.10 -10.64 11.11
CA ALA A 129 4.06 -11.69 10.08
C ALA A 129 2.70 -12.38 9.97
N GLU A 130 1.86 -12.30 11.01
CA GLU A 130 0.58 -12.98 11.06
C GLU A 130 -0.52 -12.14 10.40
N HIS A 131 -1.44 -12.82 9.71
CA HIS A 131 -2.61 -12.21 9.10
C HIS A 131 -3.84 -13.14 9.15
N PRO A 132 -5.08 -12.63 9.29
CA PRO A 132 -6.29 -13.45 9.40
C PRO A 132 -6.87 -13.89 8.03
N HIS A 133 -6.12 -13.78 6.93
CA HIS A 133 -6.60 -14.02 5.56
C HIS A 133 -6.13 -15.34 4.96
N GLU A 134 -5.92 -16.38 5.77
CA GLU A 134 -5.50 -17.70 5.29
C GLU A 134 -6.58 -18.37 4.42
N ALA A 135 -7.85 -18.19 4.80
CA ALA A 135 -8.99 -18.75 4.04
C ALA A 135 -9.08 -18.23 2.60
N GLN A 136 -8.56 -17.04 2.31
CA GLN A 136 -8.52 -16.44 0.96
C GLN A 136 -7.34 -16.93 0.13
N GLN A 137 -6.43 -17.72 0.70
CA GLN A 137 -5.25 -18.28 0.05
C GLN A 137 -4.45 -17.22 -0.77
N PRO A 138 -3.98 -16.13 -0.13
CA PRO A 138 -3.31 -15.06 -0.85
C PRO A 138 -2.00 -15.58 -1.47
N GLN A 139 -1.79 -15.27 -2.76
CA GLN A 139 -0.61 -15.68 -3.50
C GLN A 139 0.58 -14.79 -3.13
N PRO A 140 1.73 -15.36 -2.74
CA PRO A 140 2.91 -14.57 -2.42
C PRO A 140 3.46 -13.86 -3.66
N LEU A 141 3.76 -12.57 -3.52
CA LEU A 141 4.39 -11.74 -4.54
C LEU A 141 5.73 -11.23 -4.03
N ASP A 142 6.82 -11.74 -4.59
CA ASP A 142 8.16 -11.31 -4.24
C ASP A 142 8.55 -10.03 -4.99
N ILE A 143 8.44 -8.89 -4.29
CA ILE A 143 8.86 -7.58 -4.81
C ILE A 143 10.38 -7.42 -4.79
N ALA A 144 11.07 -8.11 -3.87
CA ALA A 144 12.53 -7.99 -3.74
C ALA A 144 13.25 -8.45 -5.02
N SER A 145 12.81 -9.58 -5.58
CA SER A 145 13.37 -10.15 -6.80
C SER A 145 13.13 -9.31 -8.06
N MET A 146 12.05 -8.52 -8.10
CA MET A 146 11.70 -7.72 -9.29
C MET A 146 12.74 -6.64 -9.62
N ASN A 147 13.40 -6.07 -8.62
CA ASN A 147 14.42 -5.06 -8.81
C ASN A 147 15.35 -4.99 -7.59
N ARG A 148 16.67 -5.08 -7.81
CA ARG A 148 17.71 -4.97 -6.77
C ARG A 148 17.56 -3.72 -5.87
N LYS A 149 16.97 -2.63 -6.42
CA LYS A 149 16.78 -1.37 -5.66
C LYS A 149 15.55 -1.40 -4.74
N ASN A 150 14.71 -2.45 -4.81
CA ASN A 150 13.51 -2.55 -3.96
C ASN A 150 13.87 -2.89 -2.51
N MET A 151 14.97 -3.61 -2.30
CA MET A 151 15.44 -4.02 -0.99
C MET A 151 16.70 -3.23 -0.61
N ARG A 152 16.81 -2.83 0.65
CA ARG A 152 18.03 -2.27 1.24
C ARG A 152 18.19 -2.80 2.67
N ALA A 153 19.44 -3.00 3.08
CA ALA A 153 19.73 -3.19 4.49
C ALA A 153 19.31 -1.93 5.27
N ALA A 154 18.74 -2.14 6.45
CA ALA A 154 18.29 -1.07 7.33
C ALA A 154 19.49 -0.29 7.87
#